data_e4a9a27bec412bcd1b923868d9dc0ef2
#
_entry.id   e4a9a27bec412bcd1b923868d9dc0ef2
#
_cell.length_a   1.000
_cell.length_b   1.000
_cell.length_c   1.000
_cell.angle_alpha   90.00
_cell.angle_beta   90.00
_cell.angle_gamma   90.00
#
_symmetry.space_group_name_H-M   'P 1'
#
loop_
_entity.id
_entity.type
_entity.pdbx_description
1 polymer ?
#
loop_
_entity_poly.entity_id
_entity_poly.type
_entity_poly.pdbx_seq_one_letter_code
_entity_poly.pdbx_strand_id
1 'polypeptide(L)'
;ITGKIAGIFEWDSAASKYSSALDDANKDGFTVGEEIKFGDNNGGFSKVSMGLAITKTSKCVAEAATLINFLLNEEKGASIMGSECGIPASKAGLAAAQAAGAVKDLVAEANAKVMAFTTNKLDPLFENNDLKASGTGIYQEVFDTVDYDGVAGADVVDTLLDGMESVGYTIG
;
A
#
# COMPACT_ATOMS: atom_id res chain seq x y z
N ILE A 1 8.68 11.63 13.75
CA ILE A 1 8.48 12.16 15.09
C ILE A 1 9.60 13.14 15.49
N THR A 2 10.60 13.28 14.68
CA THR A 2 11.69 14.25 14.92
C THR A 2 11.32 15.69 14.57
N GLY A 3 10.13 15.95 14.05
CA GLY A 3 9.67 17.27 13.61
C GLY A 3 10.40 17.84 12.37
N LYS A 4 11.24 17.04 11.72
CA LYS A 4 12.05 17.49 10.57
C LYS A 4 11.33 17.35 9.23
N ILE A 5 10.29 16.53 9.15
CA ILE A 5 9.53 16.27 7.93
C ILE A 5 8.06 16.57 8.23
N ALA A 6 7.46 17.44 7.45
CA ALA A 6 6.07 17.85 7.62
C ALA A 6 5.06 16.89 6.97
N GLY A 7 5.48 16.07 6.03
CA GLY A 7 4.63 15.12 5.33
C GLY A 7 5.42 14.18 4.44
N ILE A 8 4.75 13.17 3.93
CA ILE A 8 5.31 12.15 3.05
C ILE A 8 4.26 11.76 2.01
N PHE A 9 4.70 11.36 0.82
CA PHE A 9 3.84 10.71 -0.17
C PHE A 9 3.84 9.21 0.10
N GLU A 10 2.66 8.66 0.39
CA GLU A 10 2.54 7.28 0.83
C GLU A 10 1.16 6.70 0.46
N TRP A 11 0.98 5.40 0.67
CA TRP A 11 -0.28 4.70 0.49
C TRP A 11 -1.34 5.17 1.50
N ASP A 12 -2.59 5.22 1.09
CA ASP A 12 -3.72 5.52 1.99
C ASP A 12 -3.79 4.58 3.19
N SER A 13 -3.45 3.30 3.00
CA SER A 13 -3.39 2.30 4.06
C SER A 13 -2.32 2.56 5.12
N ALA A 14 -1.33 3.38 4.84
CA ALA A 14 -0.29 3.75 5.80
C ALA A 14 -0.77 4.77 6.86
N ALA A 15 -1.93 5.39 6.67
CA ALA A 15 -2.50 6.38 7.58
C ALA A 15 -2.57 5.90 9.03
N SER A 16 -3.02 4.66 9.25
CA SER A 16 -3.09 4.07 10.60
C SER A 16 -1.75 4.01 11.30
N LYS A 17 -0.69 3.68 10.55
CA LYS A 17 0.67 3.57 11.09
C LYS A 17 1.19 4.92 11.60
N TYR A 18 0.94 5.98 10.83
CA TYR A 18 1.38 7.32 11.21
C TYR A 18 0.55 7.89 12.34
N SER A 19 -0.76 7.66 12.34
CA SER A 19 -1.64 8.06 13.45
C SER A 19 -1.22 7.38 14.76
N SER A 20 -1.01 6.07 14.75
CA SER A 20 -0.56 5.35 15.95
C SER A 20 0.80 5.83 16.44
N ALA A 21 1.74 6.11 15.54
CA ALA A 21 3.05 6.62 15.91
C ALA A 21 2.98 8.03 16.54
N LEU A 22 2.03 8.86 16.08
CA LEU A 22 1.78 10.17 16.66
C LEU A 22 1.16 10.05 18.05
N ASP A 23 0.17 9.15 18.21
CA ASP A 23 -0.48 8.89 19.49
C ASP A 23 0.53 8.38 20.54
N ASP A 24 1.42 7.47 20.15
CA ASP A 24 2.45 6.94 21.04
C ASP A 24 3.45 8.04 21.44
N ALA A 25 3.90 8.85 20.49
CA ALA A 25 4.79 9.97 20.77
C ALA A 25 4.16 10.98 21.74
N ASN A 26 2.88 11.28 21.58
CA ASN A 26 2.17 12.19 22.47
C ASN A 26 1.99 11.62 23.89
N LYS A 27 1.78 10.29 24.02
CA LYS A 27 1.76 9.60 25.34
C LYS A 27 3.09 9.69 26.05
N ASP A 28 4.20 9.65 25.31
CA ASP A 28 5.55 9.75 25.85
C ASP A 28 5.96 11.22 26.19
N GLY A 29 5.04 12.16 26.03
CA GLY A 29 5.25 13.57 26.34
C GLY A 29 5.93 14.39 25.25
N PHE A 30 6.06 13.84 24.06
CA PHE A 30 6.51 14.57 22.88
C PHE A 30 5.32 15.20 22.17
N THR A 31 5.17 16.49 22.25
CA THR A 31 4.16 17.20 21.44
C THR A 31 4.68 17.36 20.01
N VAL A 32 4.32 16.47 19.12
CA VAL A 32 4.79 16.43 17.72
C VAL A 32 3.76 17.02 16.77
N GLY A 33 2.55 17.20 17.23
CA GLY A 33 1.39 17.66 16.47
C GLY A 33 0.12 17.01 17.02
N GLU A 34 -1.01 17.56 16.67
CA GLU A 34 -2.30 17.10 17.18
C GLU A 34 -2.99 16.14 16.21
N GLU A 35 -2.65 16.21 14.93
CA GLU A 35 -3.42 15.51 13.90
C GLU A 35 -2.58 15.22 12.65
N ILE A 36 -2.80 14.03 12.07
CA ILE A 36 -2.35 13.68 10.73
C ILE A 36 -3.52 13.87 9.77
N LYS A 37 -3.28 14.56 8.67
CA LYS A 37 -4.28 14.80 7.61
C LYS A 37 -3.75 14.32 6.27
N PHE A 38 -4.66 13.88 5.42
CA PHE A 38 -4.36 13.68 4.01
C PHE A 38 -4.53 14.99 3.25
N GLY A 39 -3.46 15.39 2.56
CA GLY A 39 -3.50 16.49 1.62
C GLY A 39 -4.26 16.09 0.34
N ASP A 40 -4.70 17.09 -0.40
CA ASP A 40 -5.25 16.88 -1.74
C ASP A 40 -4.10 16.65 -2.74
N ASN A 41 -4.32 15.75 -3.69
CA ASN A 41 -3.36 15.42 -4.73
C ASN A 41 -4.05 15.39 -6.10
N ASN A 42 -3.34 15.76 -7.15
CA ASN A 42 -3.88 15.83 -8.50
C ASN A 42 -3.60 14.58 -9.34
N GLY A 43 -3.31 13.48 -8.72
CA GLY A 43 -3.04 12.22 -9.40
C GLY A 43 -2.84 11.09 -8.44
N GLY A 44 -2.97 9.88 -8.95
CA GLY A 44 -2.79 8.69 -8.15
C GLY A 44 -3.09 7.44 -8.96
N PHE A 45 -2.80 6.33 -8.35
CA PHE A 45 -3.08 5.00 -8.91
C PHE A 45 -3.53 4.06 -7.80
N SER A 46 -4.31 3.06 -8.19
CA SER A 46 -4.73 2.01 -7.28
C SER A 46 -4.03 0.69 -7.60
N LYS A 47 -3.73 -0.07 -6.58
CA LYS A 47 -3.26 -1.45 -6.71
C LYS A 47 -3.96 -2.35 -5.68
N VAL A 48 -3.92 -3.65 -5.92
CA VAL A 48 -4.26 -4.62 -4.87
C VAL A 48 -3.20 -4.50 -3.77
N SER A 49 -3.64 -4.14 -2.56
CA SER A 49 -2.73 -3.97 -1.42
C SER A 49 -2.31 -5.33 -0.86
N MET A 50 -3.29 -6.12 -0.47
CA MET A 50 -3.08 -7.46 0.07
C MET A 50 -4.11 -8.42 -0.52
N GLY A 51 -3.67 -9.64 -0.80
CA GLY A 51 -4.52 -10.70 -1.33
C GLY A 51 -4.33 -12.01 -0.56
N LEU A 52 -5.40 -12.77 -0.43
CA LEU A 52 -5.36 -14.12 0.09
C LEU A 52 -5.38 -15.10 -1.08
N ALA A 53 -4.48 -16.07 -1.08
CA ALA A 53 -4.37 -17.06 -2.13
C ALA A 53 -4.32 -18.48 -1.55
N ILE A 54 -4.89 -19.41 -2.28
CA ILE A 54 -4.82 -20.84 -1.96
C ILE A 54 -3.75 -21.47 -2.85
N THR A 55 -2.77 -22.15 -2.25
CA THR A 55 -1.71 -22.79 -3.01
C THR A 55 -2.25 -23.95 -3.85
N LYS A 56 -1.69 -24.16 -5.04
CA LYS A 56 -2.09 -25.26 -5.95
C LYS A 56 -1.93 -26.66 -5.34
N THR A 57 -1.05 -26.79 -4.34
CA THR A 57 -0.75 -28.06 -3.67
C THR A 57 -1.61 -28.28 -2.41
N SER A 58 -2.49 -27.32 -2.06
CA SER A 58 -3.37 -27.45 -0.91
C SER A 58 -4.28 -28.67 -1.05
N LYS A 59 -4.40 -29.42 0.04
CA LYS A 59 -5.36 -30.55 0.15
C LYS A 59 -6.67 -30.13 0.82
N CYS A 60 -6.76 -28.87 1.30
CA CYS A 60 -7.89 -28.32 2.01
C CYS A 60 -8.43 -27.06 1.32
N VAL A 61 -8.64 -27.15 -0.01
CA VAL A 61 -9.04 -26.01 -0.84
C VAL A 61 -10.41 -25.45 -0.40
N ALA A 62 -11.37 -26.33 -0.12
CA ALA A 62 -12.72 -25.92 0.27
C ALA A 62 -12.72 -25.20 1.61
N GLU A 63 -12.00 -25.71 2.59
CA GLU A 63 -11.87 -25.12 3.92
C GLU A 63 -11.13 -23.80 3.86
N ALA A 64 -10.07 -23.72 3.08
CA ALA A 64 -9.32 -22.48 2.85
C ALA A 64 -10.20 -21.40 2.17
N ALA A 65 -10.98 -21.80 1.17
CA ALA A 65 -11.94 -20.90 0.52
C ALA A 65 -13.02 -20.40 1.51
N THR A 66 -13.50 -21.27 2.38
CA THR A 66 -14.46 -20.91 3.43
C THR A 66 -13.86 -19.88 4.40
N LEU A 67 -12.61 -20.09 4.83
CA LEU A 67 -11.92 -19.14 5.70
C LEU A 67 -11.72 -17.78 5.01
N ILE A 68 -11.30 -17.78 3.75
CA ILE A 68 -11.14 -16.54 2.97
C ILE A 68 -12.48 -15.81 2.85
N ASN A 69 -13.55 -16.54 2.51
CA ASN A 69 -14.88 -15.96 2.44
C ASN A 69 -15.34 -15.38 3.77
N PHE A 70 -15.10 -16.10 4.88
CA PHE A 70 -15.40 -15.62 6.22
C PHE A 70 -14.69 -14.29 6.50
N LEU A 71 -13.39 -14.21 6.26
CA LEU A 71 -12.59 -13.02 6.55
C LEU A 71 -12.98 -11.82 5.69
N LEU A 72 -13.32 -12.04 4.41
CA LEU A 72 -13.53 -10.95 3.46
C LEU A 72 -14.99 -10.51 3.31
N ASN A 73 -15.95 -11.40 3.56
CA ASN A 73 -17.35 -11.14 3.21
C ASN A 73 -18.34 -11.31 4.36
N GLU A 74 -18.02 -12.09 5.39
CA GLU A 74 -18.93 -12.31 6.49
C GLU A 74 -18.76 -11.24 7.57
N GLU A 75 -19.87 -10.81 8.18
CA GLU A 75 -19.92 -9.71 9.13
C GLU A 75 -18.88 -9.84 10.24
N LYS A 76 -18.80 -11.02 10.87
CA LYS A 76 -17.88 -11.24 11.99
C LYS A 76 -16.41 -11.22 11.55
N GLY A 77 -16.09 -11.85 10.43
CA GLY A 77 -14.72 -11.89 9.91
C GLY A 77 -14.26 -10.50 9.43
N ALA A 78 -15.09 -9.83 8.65
CA ALA A 78 -14.82 -8.49 8.14
C ALA A 78 -14.69 -7.45 9.27
N SER A 79 -15.49 -7.57 10.33
CA SER A 79 -15.39 -6.71 11.51
C SER A 79 -14.07 -6.90 12.27
N ILE A 80 -13.55 -8.12 12.30
CA ILE A 80 -12.24 -8.42 12.91
C ILE A 80 -11.10 -7.85 12.05
N MET A 81 -11.19 -8.04 10.73
CA MET A 81 -10.17 -7.52 9.79
C MET A 81 -10.16 -5.99 9.74
N GLY A 82 -11.32 -5.36 9.80
CA GLY A 82 -11.46 -3.91 9.78
C GLY A 82 -10.69 -3.26 8.63
N SER A 83 -9.93 -2.23 8.96
CA SER A 83 -9.03 -1.52 8.04
C SER A 83 -7.54 -1.81 8.27
N GLU A 84 -7.20 -2.88 8.99
CA GLU A 84 -5.79 -3.22 9.29
C GLU A 84 -4.98 -3.59 8.03
N CYS A 85 -5.66 -4.15 7.03
CA CYS A 85 -5.06 -4.48 5.73
C CYS A 85 -5.47 -3.52 4.61
N GLY A 86 -5.88 -2.32 4.95
CA GLY A 86 -6.50 -1.34 4.06
C GLY A 86 -8.02 -1.47 4.03
N ILE A 87 -8.65 -0.70 3.17
CA ILE A 87 -10.12 -0.73 3.03
C ILE A 87 -10.56 -2.05 2.38
N PRO A 88 -11.53 -2.78 2.97
CA PRO A 88 -12.05 -4.01 2.39
C PRO A 88 -12.56 -3.81 0.95
N ALA A 89 -12.07 -4.62 0.02
CA ALA A 89 -12.50 -4.56 -1.39
C ALA A 89 -13.93 -5.11 -1.61
N SER A 90 -14.39 -5.99 -0.74
CA SER A 90 -15.77 -6.50 -0.76
C SER A 90 -16.75 -5.46 -0.23
N LYS A 91 -17.82 -5.18 -0.97
CA LYS A 91 -18.87 -4.26 -0.51
C LYS A 91 -19.55 -4.75 0.78
N ALA A 92 -19.78 -6.06 0.90
CA ALA A 92 -20.37 -6.64 2.10
C ALA A 92 -19.40 -6.53 3.29
N GLY A 93 -18.14 -6.86 3.09
CA GLY A 93 -17.09 -6.74 4.10
C GLY A 93 -16.87 -5.30 4.56
N LEU A 94 -16.85 -4.35 3.63
CA LEU A 94 -16.74 -2.93 3.97
C LEU A 94 -17.93 -2.45 4.80
N ALA A 95 -19.15 -2.77 4.40
CA ALA A 95 -20.35 -2.39 5.14
C ALA A 95 -20.36 -2.98 6.56
N ALA A 96 -19.95 -4.24 6.71
CA ALA A 96 -19.84 -4.90 8.00
C ALA A 96 -18.77 -4.26 8.89
N ALA A 97 -17.59 -3.99 8.33
CA ALA A 97 -16.50 -3.35 9.07
C ALA A 97 -16.86 -1.91 9.50
N GLN A 98 -17.56 -1.15 8.65
CA GLN A 98 -18.07 0.18 8.98
C GLN A 98 -19.13 0.12 10.09
N ALA A 99 -20.10 -0.78 9.98
CA ALA A 99 -21.14 -0.96 11.00
C ALA A 99 -20.56 -1.34 12.37
N ALA A 100 -19.46 -2.08 12.39
CA ALA A 100 -18.74 -2.45 13.60
C ALA A 100 -17.80 -1.35 14.15
N GLY A 101 -17.66 -0.20 13.46
CA GLY A 101 -16.68 0.82 13.81
C GLY A 101 -15.21 0.36 13.65
N ALA A 102 -14.98 -0.66 12.84
CA ALA A 102 -13.67 -1.26 12.64
C ALA A 102 -12.86 -0.62 11.48
N VAL A 103 -13.45 0.34 10.77
CA VAL A 103 -12.76 1.16 9.76
C VAL A 103 -12.37 2.47 10.43
N LYS A 104 -11.07 2.74 10.51
CA LYS A 104 -10.56 4.00 11.08
C LYS A 104 -10.90 5.18 10.18
N ASP A 105 -11.42 6.26 10.77
CA ASP A 105 -11.90 7.44 10.02
C ASP A 105 -10.82 8.02 9.10
N LEU A 106 -9.58 8.13 9.59
CA LEU A 106 -8.46 8.63 8.80
C LEU A 106 -8.17 7.78 7.56
N VAL A 107 -8.27 6.44 7.68
CA VAL A 107 -8.07 5.53 6.55
C VAL A 107 -9.22 5.64 5.55
N ALA A 108 -10.45 5.77 6.05
CA ALA A 108 -11.63 5.97 5.20
C ALA A 108 -11.57 7.29 4.43
N GLU A 109 -11.16 8.38 5.10
CA GLU A 109 -10.96 9.68 4.46
C GLU A 109 -9.86 9.63 3.40
N ALA A 110 -8.71 9.04 3.73
CA ALA A 110 -7.60 8.87 2.81
C ALA A 110 -8.02 8.09 1.56
N ASN A 111 -8.69 6.95 1.74
CA ASN A 111 -9.16 6.13 0.64
C ASN A 111 -10.18 6.89 -0.23
N ALA A 112 -11.13 7.60 0.38
CA ALA A 112 -12.12 8.38 -0.37
C ALA A 112 -11.44 9.47 -1.23
N LYS A 113 -10.46 10.17 -0.70
CA LYS A 113 -9.66 11.17 -1.44
C LYS A 113 -8.89 10.52 -2.58
N VAL A 114 -8.15 9.45 -2.31
CA VAL A 114 -7.37 8.73 -3.33
C VAL A 114 -8.28 8.23 -4.45
N MET A 115 -9.41 7.61 -4.12
CA MET A 115 -10.34 7.08 -5.12
C MET A 115 -11.01 8.15 -5.96
N ALA A 116 -11.14 9.38 -5.45
CA ALA A 116 -11.71 10.50 -6.20
C ALA A 116 -10.81 10.96 -7.36
N PHE A 117 -9.51 10.84 -7.24
CA PHE A 117 -8.56 11.26 -8.29
C PHE A 117 -7.78 10.11 -8.93
N THR A 118 -7.94 8.87 -8.47
CA THR A 118 -7.31 7.70 -9.08
C THR A 118 -8.01 7.34 -10.38
N THR A 119 -7.28 7.44 -11.48
CA THR A 119 -7.77 7.08 -12.81
C THR A 119 -7.14 5.80 -13.36
N ASN A 120 -5.99 5.42 -12.83
CA ASN A 120 -5.19 4.32 -13.34
C ASN A 120 -5.01 3.21 -12.28
N LYS A 121 -4.87 1.99 -12.77
CA LYS A 121 -4.44 0.84 -11.97
C LYS A 121 -2.96 0.62 -12.19
N LEU A 122 -2.25 0.35 -11.11
CA LEU A 122 -0.85 -0.02 -11.19
C LEU A 122 -0.74 -1.46 -11.70
N ASP A 123 0.19 -1.70 -12.60
CA ASP A 123 0.49 -3.05 -13.09
C ASP A 123 0.99 -3.93 -11.93
N PRO A 124 0.50 -5.17 -11.80
CA PRO A 124 0.96 -6.09 -10.75
C PRO A 124 2.47 -6.34 -10.76
N LEU A 125 3.12 -6.28 -11.92
CA LEU A 125 4.57 -6.46 -12.06
C LEU A 125 5.38 -5.35 -11.34
N PHE A 126 4.78 -4.20 -11.03
CA PHE A 126 5.41 -3.16 -10.24
C PHE A 126 5.94 -3.66 -8.89
N GLU A 127 5.29 -4.68 -8.31
CA GLU A 127 5.69 -5.30 -7.05
C GLU A 127 6.67 -6.47 -7.22
N ASN A 128 7.17 -6.70 -8.44
CA ASN A 128 8.15 -7.77 -8.69
C ASN A 128 9.43 -7.51 -7.86
N ASN A 129 9.91 -8.55 -7.19
CA ASN A 129 11.09 -8.45 -6.33
C ASN A 129 12.35 -8.08 -7.12
N ASP A 130 12.49 -8.56 -8.36
CA ASP A 130 13.66 -8.23 -9.18
C ASP A 130 13.73 -6.74 -9.52
N LEU A 131 12.58 -6.04 -9.50
CA LEU A 131 12.54 -4.59 -9.64
C LEU A 131 12.72 -3.85 -8.31
N LYS A 132 12.09 -4.33 -7.21
CA LYS A 132 11.90 -3.54 -5.97
C LYS A 132 12.75 -3.98 -4.79
N ALA A 133 13.43 -5.11 -4.85
CA ALA A 133 14.17 -5.61 -3.69
C ALA A 133 15.18 -4.57 -3.18
N SER A 134 15.15 -4.29 -1.88
CA SER A 134 16.08 -3.36 -1.27
C SER A 134 17.52 -3.86 -1.42
N GLY A 135 18.37 -3.03 -1.95
CA GLY A 135 19.79 -3.31 -2.15
C GLY A 135 20.14 -4.16 -3.38
N THR A 136 19.16 -4.74 -4.07
CA THR A 136 19.41 -5.64 -5.22
C THR A 136 18.43 -5.48 -6.37
N GLY A 137 17.38 -4.71 -6.19
CA GLY A 137 16.38 -4.49 -7.25
C GLY A 137 16.84 -3.46 -8.28
N ILE A 138 16.37 -3.59 -9.50
CA ILE A 138 16.70 -2.70 -10.63
C ILE A 138 16.44 -1.23 -10.28
N TYR A 139 15.36 -0.92 -9.58
CA TYR A 139 15.09 0.48 -9.18
C TYR A 139 16.17 1.01 -8.26
N GLN A 140 16.66 0.22 -7.32
CA GLN A 140 17.72 0.63 -6.42
C GLN A 140 19.04 0.82 -7.19
N GLU A 141 19.39 -0.09 -8.09
CA GLU A 141 20.58 0.00 -8.94
C GLU A 141 20.60 1.29 -9.77
N VAL A 142 19.48 1.57 -10.43
CA VAL A 142 19.34 2.79 -11.25
C VAL A 142 19.46 4.06 -10.40
N PHE A 143 18.81 4.11 -9.24
CA PHE A 143 18.92 5.26 -8.34
C PHE A 143 20.33 5.43 -7.78
N ASP A 144 20.98 4.35 -7.37
CA ASP A 144 22.34 4.40 -6.82
C ASP A 144 23.35 4.86 -7.88
N THR A 145 23.19 4.42 -9.12
CA THR A 145 24.02 4.85 -10.24
C THR A 145 23.91 6.37 -10.50
N VAL A 146 22.71 6.92 -10.38
CA VAL A 146 22.52 8.38 -10.52
C VAL A 146 23.06 9.13 -9.30
N ASP A 147 22.71 8.68 -8.09
CA ASP A 147 22.97 9.43 -6.87
C ASP A 147 24.42 9.33 -6.39
N TYR A 148 25.03 8.15 -6.52
CA TYR A 148 26.39 7.91 -5.99
C TYR A 148 27.47 7.93 -7.07
N ASP A 149 27.17 7.43 -8.28
CA ASP A 149 28.13 7.40 -9.36
C ASP A 149 28.08 8.67 -10.23
N GLY A 150 27.06 9.49 -10.03
CA GLY A 150 26.88 10.77 -10.72
C GLY A 150 26.57 10.63 -12.22
N VAL A 151 26.05 9.48 -12.63
CA VAL A 151 25.62 9.23 -14.01
C VAL A 151 24.34 10.02 -14.30
N ALA A 152 24.24 10.63 -15.47
CA ALA A 152 23.05 11.37 -15.85
C ALA A 152 21.83 10.43 -15.94
N GLY A 153 20.67 10.86 -15.41
CA GLY A 153 19.47 10.03 -15.40
C GLY A 153 19.06 9.52 -16.79
N ALA A 154 19.35 10.28 -17.86
CA ALA A 154 19.09 9.85 -19.23
C ALA A 154 19.91 8.61 -19.65
N ASP A 155 21.11 8.45 -19.09
CA ASP A 155 22.04 7.37 -19.48
C ASP A 155 21.74 6.04 -18.79
N VAL A 156 20.85 6.05 -17.77
CA VAL A 156 20.42 4.84 -17.05
C VAL A 156 19.02 4.35 -17.45
N VAL A 157 18.36 5.05 -18.37
CA VAL A 157 17.02 4.69 -18.84
C VAL A 157 17.01 3.30 -19.48
N ASP A 158 18.00 3.01 -20.33
CA ASP A 158 18.08 1.70 -21.00
C ASP A 158 18.24 0.57 -19.97
N THR A 159 19.05 0.75 -18.93
CA THR A 159 19.19 -0.22 -17.83
C THR A 159 17.85 -0.46 -17.13
N LEU A 160 17.08 0.60 -16.88
CA LEU A 160 15.75 0.47 -16.30
C LEU A 160 14.80 -0.30 -17.21
N LEU A 161 14.77 0.04 -18.50
CA LEU A 161 13.88 -0.59 -19.47
C LEU A 161 14.22 -2.07 -19.68
N ASP A 162 15.49 -2.41 -19.82
CA ASP A 162 15.97 -3.80 -19.93
C ASP A 162 15.58 -4.60 -18.66
N GLY A 163 15.74 -4.00 -17.49
CA GLY A 163 15.31 -4.60 -16.24
C GLY A 163 13.79 -4.84 -16.17
N MET A 164 13.00 -3.90 -16.63
CA MET A 164 11.55 -4.05 -16.71
C MET A 164 11.14 -5.13 -17.72
N GLU A 165 11.76 -5.21 -18.88
CA GLU A 165 11.51 -6.28 -19.86
C GLU A 165 11.85 -7.67 -19.30
N SER A 166 12.93 -7.79 -18.53
CA SER A 166 13.36 -9.05 -17.93
C SER A 166 12.33 -9.66 -17.00
N VAL A 167 11.46 -8.84 -16.40
CA VAL A 167 10.37 -9.30 -15.52
C VAL A 167 9.01 -9.36 -16.21
N GLY A 168 8.96 -9.14 -17.52
CA GLY A 168 7.77 -9.36 -18.35
C GLY A 168 7.00 -8.10 -18.75
N TYR A 169 7.55 -6.90 -18.56
CA TYR A 169 6.97 -5.72 -19.18
C TYR A 169 7.19 -5.72 -20.69
N THR A 170 6.22 -5.19 -21.41
CA THR A 170 6.38 -4.86 -22.81
C THR A 170 6.65 -3.37 -22.91
N ILE A 171 7.83 -3.01 -23.35
CA ILE A 171 8.22 -1.63 -23.58
C ILE A 171 7.80 -1.26 -25.02
N GLY A 172 6.99 -0.23 -25.16
CA GLY A 172 6.45 0.25 -26.46
C GLY A 172 7.16 1.48 -26.97
#